data_5ff78a2b696c3b2e4d29e3a26c920e37
#
_entry.id   5ff78a2b696c3b2e4d29e3a26c920e37
#
_cell.length_a   1.000
_cell.length_b   1.000
_cell.length_c   1.000
_cell.angle_alpha   90.00
_cell.angle_beta   90.00
_cell.angle_gamma   90.00
#
_symmetry.space_group_name_H-M   'P 1'
#
loop_
_entity.id
_entity.type
_entity.pdbx_description
1 polymer ?
#
loop_
_entity_poly.entity_id
_entity_poly.type
_entity_poly.pdbx_seq_one_letter_code
_entity_poly.pdbx_strand_id
1 'polypeptide(L)'
;GNRIIENRSNGLKVNDKKIREFRGNGKLEEVEFEDNTKQKISGVFVAVGTASSTDIARKIGARIENNNIVVNENMETTVPGLFACGDCTGGLLQISKAIYEGTKAGLAVLK
;
A
#
# COMPACT_ATOMS: atom_id res chain seq x y z
N GLY A 1 -8.13 -14.39 9.37
CA GLY A 1 -7.25 -13.97 10.44
C GLY A 1 -5.92 -13.47 9.92
N ASN A 2 -5.57 -12.29 10.32
CA ASN A 2 -4.29 -11.70 9.98
C ASN A 2 -3.20 -12.41 10.76
N ARG A 3 -2.53 -13.34 10.11
CA ARG A 3 -1.36 -13.98 10.69
C ARG A 3 -0.13 -13.17 10.40
N ILE A 4 0.54 -12.77 11.45
CA ILE A 4 1.85 -12.17 11.36
C ILE A 4 2.84 -13.27 11.07
N ILE A 5 3.56 -13.14 9.98
CA ILE A 5 4.76 -13.92 9.77
C ILE A 5 5.89 -13.11 10.41
N GLU A 6 6.37 -13.56 11.55
CA GLU A 6 7.56 -12.98 12.13
C GLU A 6 8.75 -13.24 11.20
N ASN A 7 9.07 -12.27 10.39
CA ASN A 7 10.30 -12.32 9.63
C ASN A 7 11.44 -11.78 10.50
N ARG A 8 12.06 -12.66 11.24
CA ARG A 8 13.14 -12.33 12.19
C ARG A 8 14.45 -11.95 11.51
N SER A 9 14.57 -12.16 10.21
CA SER A 9 15.89 -12.15 9.57
C SER A 9 16.39 -10.78 9.12
N ASN A 10 15.54 -9.76 8.98
CA ASN A 10 15.93 -8.52 8.28
C ASN A 10 15.61 -7.22 9.02
N GLY A 11 15.39 -7.26 10.30
CA GLY A 11 15.05 -6.06 11.06
C GLY A 11 13.70 -5.45 10.73
N LEU A 12 12.87 -6.17 9.99
CA LEU A 12 11.51 -5.73 9.69
C LEU A 12 10.63 -5.86 10.93
N LYS A 13 9.94 -4.78 11.25
CA LYS A 13 8.96 -4.78 12.32
C LYS A 13 7.60 -5.15 11.75
N VAL A 14 6.96 -6.14 12.34
CA VAL A 14 5.60 -6.54 11.96
C VAL A 14 4.62 -5.93 12.96
N ASN A 15 3.59 -5.26 12.45
CA ASN A 15 2.54 -4.68 13.24
C ASN A 15 1.20 -5.24 12.76
N ASP A 16 0.48 -5.92 13.63
CA ASP A 16 -0.81 -6.55 13.33
C ASP A 16 -2.01 -5.70 13.75
N LYS A 17 -1.77 -4.50 14.22
CA LYS A 17 -2.85 -3.61 14.63
C LYS A 17 -3.70 -3.23 13.44
N LYS A 18 -4.99 -3.13 13.66
CA LYS A 18 -5.90 -2.68 12.62
C LYS A 18 -5.71 -1.19 12.34
N ILE A 19 -5.56 -0.87 11.07
CA ILE A 19 -5.39 0.50 10.62
C ILE A 19 -6.73 1.21 10.65
N ARG A 20 -6.78 2.39 11.27
CA ARG A 20 -7.95 3.25 11.27
C ARG A 20 -7.91 4.21 10.10
N GLU A 21 -6.82 4.96 9.94
CA GLU A 21 -6.66 5.90 8.85
C GLU A 21 -5.20 6.25 8.60
N PHE A 22 -4.97 6.81 7.44
CA PHE A 22 -3.69 7.39 7.06
C PHE A 22 -3.83 8.91 7.11
N ARG A 23 -2.80 9.59 7.57
CA ARG A 23 -2.79 11.05 7.72
C ARG A 23 -1.58 11.67 7.06
N GLY A 24 -1.77 12.89 6.60
CA GLY A 24 -0.70 13.70 6.03
C GLY A 24 -1.22 15.04 5.55
N ASN A 25 -0.30 15.95 5.33
CA ASN A 25 -0.60 17.27 4.80
C ASN A 25 0.09 17.40 3.43
N GLY A 26 -0.64 17.08 2.36
CA GLY A 26 -0.11 17.06 1.00
C GLY A 26 0.70 15.81 0.64
N LYS A 27 1.18 15.06 1.63
CA LYS A 27 1.84 13.77 1.47
C LYS A 27 1.53 12.89 2.67
N LEU A 28 1.73 11.59 2.51
CA LEU A 28 1.52 10.63 3.60
C LEU A 28 2.58 10.82 4.68
N GLU A 29 2.16 10.97 5.92
CA GLU A 29 3.05 11.22 7.06
C GLU A 29 2.95 10.18 8.16
N GLU A 30 1.75 9.70 8.45
CA GLU A 30 1.54 8.75 9.55
C GLU A 30 0.35 7.83 9.31
N VAL A 31 0.36 6.70 10.01
CA VAL A 31 -0.77 5.79 10.10
C VAL A 31 -1.29 5.78 11.54
N GLU A 32 -2.61 5.86 11.70
CA GLU A 32 -3.29 5.70 12.97
C GLU A 32 -3.97 4.34 13.05
N PHE A 33 -3.80 3.68 14.18
CA PHE A 33 -4.40 2.37 14.43
C PHE A 33 -5.67 2.49 15.28
N GLU A 34 -6.50 1.46 15.27
CA GLU A 34 -7.76 1.45 16.03
C GLU A 34 -7.58 1.55 17.54
N ASP A 35 -6.41 1.23 18.06
CA ASP A 35 -6.05 1.39 19.48
C ASP A 35 -5.58 2.79 19.85
N ASN A 36 -5.73 3.77 18.93
CA ASN A 36 -5.32 5.17 19.06
C ASN A 36 -3.81 5.40 19.03
N THR A 37 -3.01 4.39 18.76
CA THR A 37 -1.57 4.59 18.54
C THR A 37 -1.31 5.05 17.12
N LYS A 38 -0.18 5.73 16.91
CA LYS A 38 0.23 6.28 15.61
C LYS A 38 1.67 5.88 15.30
N GLN A 39 1.96 5.73 14.03
CA GLN A 39 3.30 5.45 13.55
C GLN A 39 3.63 6.37 12.37
N LYS A 40 4.82 6.98 12.40
CA LYS A 40 5.30 7.78 11.27
C LYS A 40 5.69 6.86 10.13
N ILE A 41 5.26 7.22 8.93
CA ILE A 41 5.55 6.50 7.69
C ILE A 41 5.85 7.51 6.59
N SER A 42 6.64 7.10 5.61
CA SER A 42 6.93 7.91 4.42
C SER A 42 6.33 7.32 3.15
N GLY A 43 5.88 6.08 3.19
CA GLY A 43 5.22 5.42 2.09
C GLY A 43 4.45 4.19 2.54
N VAL A 44 3.50 3.76 1.74
CA VAL A 44 2.68 2.56 1.98
C VAL A 44 2.60 1.73 0.71
N PHE A 45 2.81 0.43 0.86
CA PHE A 45 2.52 -0.55 -0.18
C PHE A 45 1.22 -1.26 0.16
N VAL A 46 0.25 -1.16 -0.73
CA VAL A 46 -1.04 -1.84 -0.57
C VAL A 46 -0.97 -3.18 -1.29
N ALA A 47 -0.88 -4.26 -0.52
CA ALA A 47 -0.71 -5.61 -1.05
C ALA A 47 -1.80 -6.56 -0.55
N VAL A 48 -3.00 -6.04 -0.36
CA VAL A 48 -4.18 -6.78 0.13
C VAL A 48 -5.09 -7.10 -1.06
N GLY A 49 -5.93 -8.10 -0.95
CA GLY A 49 -6.86 -8.51 -2.01
C GLY A 49 -7.70 -7.35 -2.57
N THR A 50 -8.13 -7.48 -3.81
CA THR A 50 -8.60 -6.39 -4.67
C THR A 50 -9.63 -5.43 -4.07
N ALA A 51 -10.72 -5.94 -3.50
CA ALA A 51 -11.81 -5.08 -3.00
C ALA A 51 -11.38 -4.20 -1.82
N SER A 52 -10.69 -4.80 -0.86
CA SER A 52 -10.25 -4.06 0.33
C SER A 52 -9.14 -3.07 0.03
N SER A 53 -8.25 -3.40 -0.91
CA SER A 53 -7.18 -2.49 -1.34
C SER A 53 -7.76 -1.23 -1.99
N THR A 54 -8.75 -1.40 -2.84
CA THR A 54 -9.42 -0.30 -3.53
C THR A 54 -10.16 0.61 -2.54
N ASP A 55 -10.81 0.02 -1.53
CA ASP A 55 -11.51 0.79 -0.51
C ASP A 55 -10.54 1.62 0.33
N ILE A 56 -9.42 1.05 0.72
CA ILE A 56 -8.38 1.77 1.47
C ILE A 56 -7.85 2.92 0.62
N ALA A 57 -7.49 2.66 -0.62
CA ALA A 57 -6.96 3.66 -1.53
C ALA A 57 -7.95 4.80 -1.75
N ARG A 58 -9.24 4.48 -1.91
CA ARG A 58 -10.29 5.48 -2.08
C ARG A 58 -10.42 6.38 -0.85
N LYS A 59 -10.36 5.81 0.33
CA LYS A 59 -10.45 6.58 1.58
C LYS A 59 -9.29 7.55 1.76
N ILE A 60 -8.11 7.20 1.24
CA ILE A 60 -6.91 8.05 1.30
C ILE A 60 -6.97 9.16 0.23
N GLY A 61 -7.84 9.01 -0.76
CA GLY A 61 -8.00 9.98 -1.84
C GLY A 61 -7.27 9.61 -3.13
N ALA A 62 -6.78 8.38 -3.24
CA ALA A 62 -6.16 7.91 -4.47
C ALA A 62 -7.21 7.75 -5.58
N ARG A 63 -6.80 8.05 -6.81
CA ARG A 63 -7.67 7.90 -7.96
C ARG A 63 -7.94 6.43 -8.26
N ILE A 64 -9.21 6.12 -8.47
CA ILE A 64 -9.70 4.78 -8.82
C ILE A 64 -10.40 4.86 -10.17
N GLU A 65 -10.09 3.98 -11.08
CA GLU A 65 -10.76 3.82 -12.37
C GLU A 65 -11.10 2.35 -12.59
N ASN A 66 -12.34 2.07 -13.02
CA ASN A 66 -12.81 0.70 -13.25
C ASN A 66 -12.52 -0.24 -12.08
N ASN A 67 -12.70 0.26 -10.86
CA ASN A 67 -12.42 -0.46 -9.61
C ASN A 67 -10.96 -0.86 -9.42
N ASN A 68 -10.04 -0.21 -10.11
CA ASN A 68 -8.61 -0.42 -9.96
C ASN A 68 -7.92 0.86 -9.50
N ILE A 69 -6.85 0.72 -8.73
CA ILE A 69 -6.05 1.86 -8.29
C ILE A 69 -5.20 2.34 -9.47
N VAL A 70 -5.33 3.61 -9.82
CA VAL A 70 -4.54 4.22 -10.89
C VAL A 70 -3.12 4.45 -10.40
N VAL A 71 -2.15 3.90 -11.12
CA VAL A 71 -0.72 4.07 -10.82
C VAL A 71 0.03 4.48 -12.09
N ASN A 72 1.17 5.14 -11.89
CA ASN A 72 2.09 5.45 -12.98
C ASN A 72 3.07 4.27 -13.21
N GLU A 73 4.06 4.48 -14.05
CA GLU A 73 5.05 3.45 -14.38
C GLU A 73 5.93 3.04 -13.18
N ASN A 74 5.99 3.85 -12.14
CA ASN A 74 6.72 3.55 -10.89
C ASN A 74 5.82 2.97 -9.79
N MET A 75 4.59 2.59 -10.12
CA MET A 75 3.59 2.09 -9.17
C MET A 75 3.15 3.14 -8.14
N GLU A 76 3.38 4.41 -8.42
CA GLU A 76 2.92 5.51 -7.58
C GLU A 76 1.44 5.80 -7.86
N THR A 77 0.65 5.93 -6.81
CA THR A 77 -0.73 6.41 -6.93
C THR A 77 -0.74 7.93 -7.08
N THR A 78 -1.93 8.52 -7.18
CA THR A 78 -2.08 9.98 -7.20
C THR A 78 -1.78 10.62 -5.84
N VAL A 79 -1.65 9.83 -4.78
CA VAL A 79 -1.30 10.31 -3.44
C VAL A 79 0.21 10.14 -3.22
N PRO A 80 0.96 11.22 -3.01
CA PRO A 80 2.39 11.13 -2.77
C PRO A 80 2.72 10.21 -1.59
N GLY A 81 3.63 9.25 -1.81
CA GLY A 81 4.04 8.28 -0.79
C GLY A 81 3.18 7.03 -0.72
N LEU A 82 2.09 6.97 -1.50
CA LEU A 82 1.25 5.76 -1.58
C LEU A 82 1.53 5.03 -2.90
N PHE A 83 1.94 3.77 -2.77
CA PHE A 83 2.20 2.88 -3.89
C PHE A 83 1.18 1.75 -3.90
N ALA A 84 0.86 1.25 -5.08
CA ALA A 84 -0.01 0.09 -5.23
C ALA A 84 0.55 -0.82 -6.33
N CYS A 85 0.45 -2.11 -6.12
CA CYS A 85 0.94 -3.10 -7.06
C CYS A 85 0.13 -4.39 -6.95
N GLY A 86 0.17 -5.19 -8.00
CA GLY A 86 -0.53 -6.46 -8.07
C GLY A 86 -1.93 -6.32 -8.65
N ASP A 87 -2.82 -7.19 -8.21
CA ASP A 87 -4.18 -7.26 -8.77
C ASP A 87 -4.99 -5.98 -8.60
N CYS A 88 -4.71 -5.21 -7.56
CA CYS A 88 -5.44 -3.97 -7.29
C CYS A 88 -5.19 -2.86 -8.32
N THR A 89 -4.17 -2.99 -9.15
CA THR A 89 -3.90 -2.05 -10.24
C THR A 89 -4.56 -2.48 -11.55
N GLY A 90 -5.22 -3.63 -11.57
CA GLY A 90 -5.92 -4.15 -12.74
C GLY A 90 -5.01 -4.78 -13.78
N GLY A 91 -5.51 -4.89 -15.01
CA GLY A 91 -4.79 -5.55 -16.09
C GLY A 91 -4.79 -7.07 -15.96
N LEU A 92 -3.71 -7.70 -16.37
CA LEU A 92 -3.57 -9.14 -16.33
C LEU A 92 -3.40 -9.63 -14.89
N LEU A 93 -4.35 -10.42 -14.40
CA LEU A 93 -4.32 -10.94 -13.03
C LEU A 93 -3.46 -12.20 -12.96
N GLN A 94 -2.15 -12.02 -12.86
CA GLN A 94 -1.16 -13.09 -12.82
C GLN A 94 -0.12 -12.83 -11.72
N ILE A 95 0.38 -13.90 -11.15
CA ILE A 95 1.45 -13.85 -10.13
C ILE A 95 2.70 -13.16 -10.69
N SER A 96 3.07 -13.45 -11.93
CA SER A 96 4.23 -12.83 -12.58
C SER A 96 4.08 -11.32 -12.71
N LYS A 97 2.89 -10.83 -13.01
CA LYS A 97 2.60 -9.38 -13.03
C LYS A 97 2.74 -8.77 -11.65
N ALA A 98 2.17 -9.41 -10.63
CA ALA A 98 2.25 -8.92 -9.25
C ALA A 98 3.70 -8.83 -8.76
N ILE A 99 4.53 -9.82 -9.07
CA ILE A 99 5.96 -9.83 -8.74
C ILE A 99 6.69 -8.70 -9.45
N TYR A 100 6.44 -8.52 -10.74
CA TYR A 100 7.05 -7.46 -11.54
C TYR A 100 6.70 -6.07 -11.00
N GLU A 101 5.42 -5.83 -10.74
CA GLU A 101 4.96 -4.55 -10.19
C GLU A 101 5.50 -4.31 -8.79
N GLY A 102 5.56 -5.33 -7.96
CA GLY A 102 6.16 -5.23 -6.62
C GLY A 102 7.63 -4.84 -6.69
N THR A 103 8.37 -5.41 -7.63
CA THR A 103 9.77 -5.05 -7.86
C THR A 103 9.90 -3.59 -8.30
N LYS A 104 9.07 -3.14 -9.23
CA LYS A 104 9.05 -1.73 -9.69
C LYS A 104 8.76 -0.78 -8.54
N ALA A 105 7.74 -1.07 -7.73
CA ALA A 105 7.39 -0.26 -6.58
C ALA A 105 8.55 -0.19 -5.58
N GLY A 106 9.16 -1.32 -5.28
CA GLY A 106 10.30 -1.39 -4.37
C GLY A 106 11.49 -0.55 -4.83
N LEU A 107 11.82 -0.62 -6.11
CA LEU A 107 12.90 0.18 -6.68
C LEU A 107 12.57 1.68 -6.71
N ALA A 108 11.32 2.03 -6.96
CA ALA A 108 10.88 3.42 -6.99
C ALA A 108 11.01 4.10 -5.63
N VAL A 109 10.73 3.39 -4.55
CA VAL A 109 10.84 3.91 -3.18
C VAL A 109 12.28 4.25 -2.80
N LEU A 110 13.25 3.54 -3.38
CA LEU A 110 14.67 3.75 -3.09
C LEU A 110 15.26 4.99 -3.78
N LYS A 111 14.52 5.61 -4.66
CA LYS A 111 14.99 6.79 -5.40
C LYS A 111 14.85 8.09 -4.56
#